data_77bae6b77d07dca407a08a64afeb3103
#
_entry.id   77bae6b77d07dca407a08a64afeb3103
#
_cell.length_a   1.000
_cell.length_b   1.000
_cell.length_c   1.000
_cell.angle_alpha   90.00
_cell.angle_beta   90.00
_cell.angle_gamma   90.00
#
_symmetry.space_group_name_H-M   'P 1'
#
loop_
_entity.id
_entity.type
_entity.pdbx_description
1 polymer ?
#
loop_
_entity_poly.entity_id
_entity_poly.type
_entity_poly.pdbx_seq_one_letter_code
_entity_poly.pdbx_strand_id
1 'polypeptide(L)'
;MMDNDPGFKVAFSISGVGMEQLEMHAPQVIEKLQKINESGRVEFLTEPYSHGLAGLVNEESFKRDIEKMSEKIQEYFGKRPTVVRNSSLIYTDEIGAHVASLGYKGMLTEGAKHVLGWKSPHYVYNCNMAPNLKLLLRDVNLSDDISLRFSNTSWPGYPLMADTYMN
;
A
#
# COMPACT_ATOMS: atom_id res chain seq x y z
N MET A 1 17.91 7.40 6.92
CA MET A 1 17.03 8.21 6.05
C MET A 1 16.20 9.20 6.85
N MET A 2 15.31 8.74 7.72
CA MET A 2 14.44 9.64 8.49
C MET A 2 15.19 10.60 9.42
N ASP A 3 16.38 10.22 9.90
CA ASP A 3 17.21 11.07 10.75
C ASP A 3 17.94 12.18 9.96
N ASN A 4 18.19 11.94 8.68
CA ASN A 4 18.91 12.88 7.81
C ASN A 4 17.97 13.83 7.06
N ASP A 5 16.67 13.52 6.95
CA ASP A 5 15.67 14.35 6.30
C ASP A 5 14.39 14.41 7.16
N PRO A 6 14.15 15.51 7.86
CA PRO A 6 12.96 15.70 8.68
C PRO A 6 11.66 15.78 7.85
N GLY A 7 11.75 16.04 6.55
CA GLY A 7 10.60 16.07 5.63
C GLY A 7 10.20 14.67 5.11
N PHE A 8 11.07 13.67 5.26
CA PHE A 8 10.80 12.33 4.73
C PHE A 8 9.66 11.65 5.48
N LYS A 9 8.64 11.24 4.73
CA LYS A 9 7.48 10.47 5.20
C LYS A 9 7.39 9.16 4.44
N VAL A 10 6.86 8.12 5.08
CA VAL A 10 6.75 6.78 4.48
C VAL A 10 5.45 6.10 4.90
N ALA A 11 4.86 5.35 3.97
CA ALA A 11 3.76 4.43 4.25
C ALA A 11 4.25 2.98 4.15
N PHE A 12 3.88 2.15 5.13
CA PHE A 12 4.16 0.72 5.13
C PHE A 12 2.87 -0.08 4.93
N SER A 13 2.95 -1.10 4.09
CA SER A 13 1.95 -2.15 3.97
C SER A 13 2.63 -3.49 4.25
N ILE A 14 2.18 -4.17 5.28
CA ILE A 14 2.71 -5.47 5.73
C ILE A 14 1.50 -6.34 6.01
N SER A 15 1.41 -7.52 5.39
CA SER A 15 0.31 -8.44 5.62
C SER A 15 0.29 -8.99 7.06
N GLY A 16 -0.87 -9.46 7.51
CA GLY A 16 -1.00 -10.08 8.83
C GLY A 16 -0.10 -11.29 9.00
N VAL A 17 -0.01 -12.13 7.98
CA VAL A 17 0.93 -13.27 7.95
C VAL A 17 2.38 -12.79 7.99
N GLY A 18 2.71 -11.72 7.28
CA GLY A 18 4.04 -11.09 7.35
C GLY A 18 4.37 -10.58 8.75
N MET A 19 3.40 -9.96 9.43
CA MET A 19 3.55 -9.52 10.82
C MET A 19 3.77 -10.72 11.76
N GLU A 20 3.01 -11.81 11.63
CA GLU A 20 3.20 -13.03 12.42
C GLU A 20 4.60 -13.64 12.23
N GLN A 21 5.10 -13.64 11.00
CA GLN A 21 6.47 -14.09 10.72
C GLN A 21 7.52 -13.19 11.38
N LEU A 22 7.32 -11.87 11.36
CA LEU A 22 8.20 -10.94 12.05
C LEU A 22 8.16 -11.16 13.57
N GLU A 23 6.99 -11.40 14.16
CA GLU A 23 6.85 -11.74 15.57
C GLU A 23 7.67 -12.96 15.96
N MET A 24 7.59 -14.02 15.15
CA MET A 24 8.27 -15.28 15.44
C MET A 24 9.78 -15.25 15.19
N HIS A 25 10.21 -14.58 14.13
CA HIS A 25 11.58 -14.74 13.64
C HIS A 25 12.44 -13.48 13.75
N ALA A 26 11.81 -12.30 13.87
CA ALA A 26 12.52 -11.03 13.88
C ALA A 26 11.78 -9.95 14.68
N PRO A 27 11.42 -10.18 15.97
CA PRO A 27 10.63 -9.24 16.77
C PRO A 27 11.28 -7.86 16.89
N GLN A 28 12.59 -7.77 16.81
CA GLN A 28 13.32 -6.50 16.79
C GLN A 28 12.97 -5.62 15.58
N VAL A 29 12.41 -6.16 14.50
CA VAL A 29 11.92 -5.37 13.36
C VAL A 29 10.64 -4.64 13.76
N ILE A 30 9.73 -5.33 14.46
CA ILE A 30 8.48 -4.71 14.96
C ILE A 30 8.79 -3.59 15.94
N GLU A 31 9.71 -3.81 16.89
CA GLU A 31 10.17 -2.78 17.82
C GLU A 31 10.72 -1.54 17.10
N LYS A 32 11.50 -1.74 16.03
CA LYS A 32 11.99 -0.64 15.19
C LYS A 32 10.85 0.09 14.45
N LEU A 33 9.87 -0.65 13.92
CA LEU A 33 8.70 -0.05 13.27
C LEU A 33 7.87 0.77 14.25
N GLN A 34 7.68 0.28 15.48
CA GLN A 34 7.02 1.02 16.56
C GLN A 34 7.79 2.31 16.90
N LYS A 35 9.10 2.22 17.06
CA LYS A 35 9.94 3.40 17.33
C LYS A 35 9.88 4.46 16.23
N ILE A 36 9.96 4.07 14.96
CA ILE A 36 9.83 5.05 13.87
C ILE A 36 8.41 5.61 13.74
N ASN A 37 7.37 4.86 14.13
CA ASN A 37 5.99 5.33 14.18
C ASN A 37 5.82 6.52 15.15
N GLU A 38 6.56 6.56 16.26
CA GLU A 38 6.55 7.67 17.23
C GLU A 38 6.94 9.01 16.61
N SER A 39 7.68 8.99 15.50
CA SER A 39 8.07 10.21 14.78
C SER A 39 6.89 10.97 14.15
N GLY A 40 5.71 10.34 14.03
CA GLY A 40 4.53 10.88 13.34
C GLY A 40 4.69 11.00 11.81
N ARG A 41 5.78 10.46 11.25
CA ARG A 41 6.10 10.51 9.80
C ARG A 41 5.86 9.18 9.09
N VAL A 42 5.24 8.23 9.79
CA VAL A 42 4.92 6.90 9.27
C VAL A 42 3.42 6.71 9.24
N GLU A 43 2.92 6.13 8.17
CA GLU A 43 1.55 5.63 8.05
C GLU A 43 1.59 4.13 7.79
N PHE A 44 0.75 3.37 8.50
CA PHE A 44 0.53 1.95 8.21
C PHE A 44 -0.77 1.79 7.43
N LEU A 45 -0.68 1.10 6.30
CA LEU A 45 -1.82 0.79 5.45
C LEU A 45 -2.37 -0.58 5.84
N THR A 46 -3.70 -0.75 5.76
CA THR A 46 -4.28 -2.08 5.86
C THR A 46 -4.30 -2.79 4.51
N GLU A 47 -4.24 -4.11 4.54
CA GLU A 47 -4.40 -4.98 3.37
C GLU A 47 -5.14 -6.27 3.80
N PRO A 48 -5.57 -7.14 2.87
CA PRO A 48 -6.10 -8.45 3.26
C PRO A 48 -5.08 -9.21 4.12
N TYR A 49 -5.52 -9.70 5.27
CA TYR A 49 -4.64 -10.31 6.31
C TYR A 49 -3.67 -11.35 5.76
N SER A 50 -4.19 -12.24 4.92
CA SER A 50 -3.43 -13.34 4.30
C SER A 50 -2.90 -12.99 2.90
N HIS A 51 -3.00 -11.73 2.47
CA HIS A 51 -2.69 -11.30 1.10
C HIS A 51 -3.46 -12.12 0.03
N GLY A 52 -4.67 -12.54 0.37
CA GLY A 52 -5.53 -13.37 -0.47
C GLY A 52 -6.33 -12.58 -1.51
N LEU A 53 -7.04 -13.30 -2.37
CA LEU A 53 -7.84 -12.74 -3.47
C LEU A 53 -9.35 -12.72 -3.14
N ALA A 54 -9.72 -12.75 -1.86
CA ALA A 54 -11.12 -12.78 -1.44
C ALA A 54 -11.96 -11.62 -1.99
N GLY A 55 -11.35 -10.47 -2.24
CA GLY A 55 -12.01 -9.31 -2.84
C GLY A 55 -12.64 -9.56 -4.21
N LEU A 56 -12.22 -10.61 -4.91
CA LEU A 56 -12.76 -11.00 -6.23
C LEU A 56 -13.96 -11.96 -6.14
N VAL A 57 -14.12 -12.68 -5.01
CA VAL A 57 -15.05 -13.82 -4.95
C VAL A 57 -15.95 -13.84 -3.73
N ASN A 58 -15.58 -13.19 -2.64
CA ASN A 58 -16.32 -13.22 -1.39
C ASN A 58 -16.15 -11.93 -0.57
N GLU A 59 -17.15 -11.08 -0.63
CA GLU A 59 -17.17 -9.78 0.06
C GLU A 59 -17.00 -9.91 1.57
N GLU A 60 -17.71 -10.83 2.21
CA GLU A 60 -17.65 -10.99 3.68
C GLU A 60 -16.26 -11.42 4.15
N SER A 61 -15.65 -12.34 3.41
CA SER A 61 -14.29 -12.79 3.68
C SER A 61 -13.28 -11.65 3.50
N PHE A 62 -13.44 -10.88 2.43
CA PHE A 62 -12.60 -9.71 2.18
C PHE A 62 -12.71 -8.67 3.29
N LYS A 63 -13.93 -8.30 3.67
CA LYS A 63 -14.17 -7.33 4.74
C LYS A 63 -13.59 -7.79 6.07
N ARG A 64 -13.78 -9.07 6.42
CA ARG A 64 -13.22 -9.65 7.64
C ARG A 64 -11.68 -9.63 7.64
N ASP A 65 -11.04 -9.95 6.53
CA ASP A 65 -9.57 -9.91 6.40
C ASP A 65 -9.00 -8.50 6.56
N ILE A 66 -9.67 -7.50 5.96
CA ILE A 66 -9.31 -6.09 6.10
C ILE A 66 -9.47 -5.62 7.55
N GLU A 67 -10.58 -5.95 8.20
CA GLU A 67 -10.82 -5.56 9.59
C GLU A 67 -9.82 -6.21 10.55
N LYS A 68 -9.59 -7.53 10.42
CA LYS A 68 -8.59 -8.25 11.21
C LYS A 68 -7.21 -7.61 11.11
N MET A 69 -6.81 -7.17 9.91
CA MET A 69 -5.53 -6.49 9.72
C MET A 69 -5.52 -5.10 10.35
N SER A 70 -6.62 -4.36 10.25
CA SER A 70 -6.75 -3.04 10.87
C SER A 70 -6.66 -3.09 12.38
N GLU A 71 -7.26 -4.10 13.00
CA GLU A 71 -7.15 -4.34 14.44
C GLU A 71 -5.71 -4.63 14.84
N LYS A 72 -5.01 -5.48 14.07
CA LYS A 72 -3.60 -5.80 14.31
C LYS A 72 -2.71 -4.56 14.18
N ILE A 73 -2.93 -3.71 13.16
CA ILE A 73 -2.20 -2.44 13.01
C ILE A 73 -2.47 -1.51 14.19
N GLN A 74 -3.71 -1.40 14.63
CA GLN A 74 -4.07 -0.57 15.78
C GLN A 74 -3.42 -1.08 17.07
N GLU A 75 -3.37 -2.39 17.28
CA GLU A 75 -2.71 -3.02 18.42
C GLU A 75 -1.21 -2.69 18.46
N TYR A 76 -0.49 -2.82 17.33
CA TYR A 76 0.95 -2.61 17.26
C TYR A 76 1.37 -1.14 17.24
N PHE A 77 0.61 -0.30 16.55
CA PHE A 77 1.02 1.07 16.22
C PHE A 77 0.10 2.15 16.77
N GLY A 78 -0.95 1.78 17.50
CA GLY A 78 -1.82 2.70 18.23
C GLY A 78 -2.80 3.50 17.38
N LYS A 79 -2.81 3.32 16.05
CA LYS A 79 -3.69 4.03 15.14
C LYS A 79 -4.37 3.08 14.17
N ARG A 80 -5.67 3.28 13.97
CA ARG A 80 -6.40 2.57 12.93
C ARG A 80 -6.02 3.13 11.55
N PRO A 81 -5.71 2.26 10.55
CA PRO A 81 -5.40 2.72 9.19
C PRO A 81 -6.61 3.37 8.53
N THR A 82 -6.35 4.31 7.63
CA THR A 82 -7.39 5.00 6.85
C THR A 82 -7.32 4.71 5.36
N VAL A 83 -6.29 4.00 4.93
CA VAL A 83 -6.03 3.66 3.53
C VAL A 83 -5.84 2.15 3.40
N VAL A 84 -6.42 1.58 2.35
CA VAL A 84 -6.31 0.15 2.00
C VAL A 84 -5.36 -0.02 0.83
N ARG A 85 -4.49 -1.04 0.91
CA ARG A 85 -3.75 -1.58 -0.23
C ARG A 85 -4.22 -2.99 -0.49
N ASN A 86 -5.00 -3.20 -1.55
CA ASN A 86 -5.47 -4.55 -1.85
C ASN A 86 -4.34 -5.46 -2.37
N SER A 87 -4.50 -6.76 -2.22
CA SER A 87 -3.59 -7.78 -2.77
C SER A 87 -3.34 -7.52 -4.25
N SER A 88 -2.06 -7.51 -4.64
CA SER A 88 -1.62 -7.22 -6.02
C SER A 88 -2.20 -5.94 -6.62
N LEU A 89 -2.64 -4.97 -5.78
CA LEU A 89 -3.28 -3.72 -6.19
C LEU A 89 -4.54 -3.91 -7.06
N ILE A 90 -5.17 -5.09 -6.98
CA ILE A 90 -6.38 -5.42 -7.73
C ILE A 90 -7.50 -4.46 -7.30
N TYR A 91 -8.18 -3.90 -8.30
CA TYR A 91 -9.26 -2.96 -8.11
C TYR A 91 -10.42 -3.25 -9.08
N THR A 92 -11.62 -3.15 -8.54
CA THR A 92 -12.87 -2.92 -9.28
C THR A 92 -13.69 -1.90 -8.50
N ASP A 93 -14.69 -1.27 -9.13
CA ASP A 93 -15.54 -0.30 -8.43
C ASP A 93 -16.35 -0.95 -7.29
N GLU A 94 -16.67 -2.24 -7.39
CA GLU A 94 -17.31 -3.02 -6.31
C GLU A 94 -16.36 -3.19 -5.11
N ILE A 95 -15.10 -3.54 -5.35
CA ILE A 95 -14.09 -3.61 -4.28
C ILE A 95 -13.94 -2.24 -3.62
N GLY A 96 -13.89 -1.18 -4.42
CA GLY A 96 -13.86 0.20 -3.91
C GLY A 96 -15.08 0.52 -3.04
N ALA A 97 -16.28 0.13 -3.45
CA ALA A 97 -17.50 0.32 -2.67
C ALA A 97 -17.45 -0.45 -1.33
N HIS A 98 -16.94 -1.69 -1.33
CA HIS A 98 -16.75 -2.46 -0.10
C HIS A 98 -15.76 -1.79 0.85
N VAL A 99 -14.63 -1.31 0.34
CA VAL A 99 -13.64 -0.56 1.12
C VAL A 99 -14.23 0.71 1.71
N ALA A 100 -14.99 1.47 0.92
CA ALA A 100 -15.68 2.67 1.38
C ALA A 100 -16.73 2.38 2.47
N SER A 101 -17.47 1.27 2.35
CA SER A 101 -18.47 0.85 3.33
C SER A 101 -17.88 0.54 4.71
N LEU A 102 -16.59 0.19 4.77
CA LEU A 102 -15.82 0.00 6.00
C LEU A 102 -15.27 1.32 6.58
N GLY A 103 -15.51 2.46 5.92
CA GLY A 103 -15.12 3.78 6.39
C GLY A 103 -13.71 4.24 6.01
N TYR A 104 -13.03 3.51 5.13
CA TYR A 104 -11.72 3.94 4.62
C TYR A 104 -11.85 5.14 3.68
N LYS A 105 -10.78 5.96 3.65
CA LYS A 105 -10.75 7.22 2.89
C LYS A 105 -10.01 7.10 1.57
N GLY A 106 -9.13 6.14 1.46
CA GLY A 106 -8.30 5.95 0.29
C GLY A 106 -7.96 4.50 0.02
N MET A 107 -7.58 4.22 -1.21
CA MET A 107 -7.14 2.89 -1.66
C MET A 107 -6.01 3.04 -2.66
N LEU A 108 -4.95 2.23 -2.48
CA LEU A 108 -3.90 2.06 -3.47
C LEU A 108 -4.34 1.01 -4.49
N THR A 109 -4.22 1.35 -5.76
CA THR A 109 -4.67 0.47 -6.86
C THR A 109 -3.65 0.44 -7.99
N GLU A 110 -3.76 -0.56 -8.87
CA GLU A 110 -3.01 -0.60 -10.11
C GLU A 110 -3.52 0.48 -11.07
N GLY A 111 -2.60 1.23 -11.66
CA GLY A 111 -2.88 2.19 -12.72
C GLY A 111 -3.00 1.51 -14.08
N ALA A 112 -4.01 0.64 -14.26
CA ALA A 112 -4.15 -0.18 -15.46
C ALA A 112 -4.29 0.67 -16.73
N LYS A 113 -3.29 0.65 -17.59
CA LYS A 113 -3.18 1.52 -18.79
C LYS A 113 -4.38 1.39 -19.73
N HIS A 114 -4.95 0.20 -19.86
CA HIS A 114 -6.13 -0.01 -20.72
C HIS A 114 -7.40 0.64 -20.17
N VAL A 115 -7.47 0.90 -18.85
CA VAL A 115 -8.57 1.62 -18.20
C VAL A 115 -8.31 3.13 -18.21
N LEU A 116 -7.08 3.54 -17.91
CA LEU A 116 -6.68 4.95 -17.89
C LEU A 116 -6.67 5.58 -19.27
N GLY A 117 -6.31 4.81 -20.31
CA GLY A 117 -6.12 5.31 -21.67
C GLY A 117 -5.01 6.36 -21.71
N TRP A 118 -5.40 7.60 -22.03
CA TRP A 118 -4.47 8.75 -22.08
C TRP A 118 -4.25 9.46 -20.73
N LYS A 119 -5.03 9.11 -19.71
CA LYS A 119 -4.93 9.74 -18.38
C LYS A 119 -3.67 9.31 -17.66
N SER A 120 -3.13 10.21 -16.84
CA SER A 120 -1.93 9.94 -16.04
C SER A 120 -2.27 9.23 -14.73
N PRO A 121 -1.46 8.26 -14.25
CA PRO A 121 -1.60 7.67 -12.93
C PRO A 121 -1.23 8.65 -11.79
N HIS A 122 -0.63 9.81 -12.10
CA HIS A 122 -0.15 10.78 -11.12
C HIS A 122 -1.26 11.67 -10.51
N TYR A 123 -2.52 11.47 -10.92
CA TYR A 123 -3.66 12.17 -10.34
C TYR A 123 -4.38 11.29 -9.31
N VAL A 124 -5.05 11.96 -8.37
CA VAL A 124 -5.98 11.30 -7.45
C VAL A 124 -7.31 11.11 -8.17
N TYR A 125 -7.80 9.88 -8.19
CA TYR A 125 -9.09 9.52 -8.76
C TYR A 125 -10.12 9.25 -7.66
N ASN A 126 -11.38 9.08 -8.05
CA ASN A 126 -12.45 8.67 -7.16
C ASN A 126 -13.01 7.33 -7.62
N CYS A 127 -13.46 6.51 -6.69
CA CYS A 127 -14.26 5.33 -7.00
C CYS A 127 -15.62 5.76 -7.57
N ASN A 128 -16.07 5.20 -8.71
CA ASN A 128 -17.35 5.56 -9.30
C ASN A 128 -18.54 5.19 -8.40
N MET A 129 -18.50 4.03 -7.75
CA MET A 129 -19.57 3.56 -6.86
C MET A 129 -19.53 4.20 -5.48
N ALA A 130 -18.40 4.80 -5.09
CA ALA A 130 -18.21 5.48 -3.81
C ALA A 130 -17.32 6.73 -3.97
N PRO A 131 -17.85 7.86 -4.45
CA PRO A 131 -17.04 9.03 -4.84
C PRO A 131 -16.19 9.65 -3.72
N ASN A 132 -16.50 9.34 -2.46
CA ASN A 132 -15.72 9.79 -1.30
C ASN A 132 -14.42 8.99 -1.11
N LEU A 133 -14.32 7.77 -1.68
CA LEU A 133 -13.10 6.99 -1.66
C LEU A 133 -12.12 7.51 -2.70
N LYS A 134 -10.94 7.91 -2.25
CA LYS A 134 -9.84 8.36 -3.11
C LYS A 134 -9.01 7.18 -3.58
N LEU A 135 -8.68 7.17 -4.86
CA LEU A 135 -7.83 6.15 -5.48
C LEU A 135 -6.47 6.78 -5.80
N LEU A 136 -5.43 6.15 -5.29
CA LEU A 136 -4.04 6.48 -5.56
C LEU A 136 -3.47 5.39 -6.45
N LEU A 137 -3.15 5.74 -7.68
CA LEU A 137 -2.74 4.79 -8.70
C LEU A 137 -1.23 4.56 -8.66
N ARG A 138 -0.82 3.31 -8.82
CA ARG A 138 0.59 2.97 -9.00
C ARG A 138 1.09 3.52 -10.34
N ASP A 139 2.20 4.24 -10.34
CA ASP A 139 2.99 4.39 -11.54
C ASP A 139 3.81 3.12 -11.76
N VAL A 140 3.44 2.37 -12.81
CA VAL A 140 4.05 1.08 -13.12
C VAL A 140 5.53 1.25 -13.48
N ASN A 141 5.86 2.26 -14.29
CA ASN A 141 7.22 2.44 -14.76
C ASN A 141 8.16 2.77 -13.61
N LEU A 142 7.82 3.79 -12.81
CA LEU A 142 8.62 4.19 -11.65
C LEU A 142 8.71 3.07 -10.61
N SER A 143 7.62 2.33 -10.38
CA SER A 143 7.62 1.21 -9.43
C SER A 143 8.50 0.07 -9.90
N ASP A 144 8.44 -0.28 -11.19
CA ASP A 144 9.21 -1.40 -11.76
C ASP A 144 10.70 -1.05 -11.89
N ASP A 145 11.04 0.22 -12.09
CA ASP A 145 12.42 0.68 -12.08
C ASP A 145 13.11 0.40 -10.75
N ILE A 146 12.37 0.55 -9.64
CA ILE A 146 12.89 0.23 -8.30
C ILE A 146 12.74 -1.26 -7.98
N SER A 147 11.58 -1.86 -8.20
CA SER A 147 11.27 -3.21 -7.69
C SER A 147 11.87 -4.33 -8.54
N LEU A 148 12.02 -4.13 -9.84
CA LEU A 148 12.43 -5.17 -10.79
C LEU A 148 13.74 -4.86 -11.49
N ARG A 149 14.02 -3.59 -11.81
CA ARG A 149 15.11 -3.21 -12.70
C ARG A 149 16.32 -2.66 -11.97
N PHE A 150 16.16 -2.17 -10.73
CA PHE A 150 17.20 -1.47 -9.97
C PHE A 150 18.54 -2.24 -9.88
N SER A 151 18.49 -3.56 -9.69
CA SER A 151 19.68 -4.42 -9.58
C SER A 151 20.05 -5.14 -10.89
N ASN A 152 19.30 -4.91 -11.97
CA ASN A 152 19.53 -5.58 -13.25
C ASN A 152 20.62 -4.86 -14.05
N THR A 153 21.84 -5.38 -14.04
CA THR A 153 23.00 -4.84 -14.75
C THR A 153 22.86 -4.85 -16.29
N SER A 154 21.94 -5.65 -16.83
CA SER A 154 21.66 -5.70 -18.26
C SER A 154 20.57 -4.70 -18.70
N TRP A 155 19.94 -4.00 -17.76
CA TRP A 155 18.95 -3.00 -18.08
C TRP A 155 19.63 -1.73 -18.62
N PRO A 156 19.17 -1.15 -19.76
CA PRO A 156 19.79 0.06 -20.35
C PRO A 156 19.84 1.28 -19.43
N GLY A 157 18.96 1.36 -18.42
CA GLY A 157 18.93 2.41 -17.40
C GLY A 157 19.81 2.15 -16.17
N TYR A 158 20.58 1.06 -16.16
CA TYR A 158 21.49 0.76 -15.05
C TYR A 158 22.81 1.54 -15.19
N PRO A 159 23.38 2.05 -14.09
CA PRO A 159 22.79 2.14 -12.75
C PRO A 159 21.76 3.27 -12.65
N LEU A 160 20.61 2.97 -12.01
CA LEU A 160 19.60 3.99 -11.78
C LEU A 160 20.08 4.97 -10.72
N MET A 161 20.32 6.21 -11.14
CA MET A 161 20.73 7.31 -10.26
C MET A 161 19.51 8.13 -9.85
N ALA A 162 19.58 8.78 -8.67
CA ALA A 162 18.47 9.60 -8.16
C ALA A 162 18.02 10.67 -9.14
N ASP A 163 18.95 11.37 -9.78
CA ASP A 163 18.65 12.43 -10.75
C ASP A 163 17.90 11.88 -11.98
N THR A 164 18.29 10.68 -12.45
CA THR A 164 17.61 10.02 -13.58
C THR A 164 16.20 9.55 -13.20
N TYR A 165 16.02 9.11 -11.95
CA TYR A 165 14.72 8.64 -11.46
C TYR A 165 13.72 9.79 -11.24
N MET A 166 14.22 10.98 -10.91
CA MET A 166 13.40 12.15 -10.58
C MET A 166 13.04 13.02 -11.80
N ASN A 167 13.66 12.80 -12.96
CA ASN A 167 13.42 13.52 -14.23
C ASN A 167 12.56 12.68 -15.19
#